data_41725d72ebedb4bd6f160b0fd1679419
#
_entry.id   41725d72ebedb4bd6f160b0fd1679419
#
_cell.length_a   1.000
_cell.length_b   1.000
_cell.length_c   1.000
_cell.angle_alpha   90.00
_cell.angle_beta   90.00
_cell.angle_gamma   90.00
#
_symmetry.space_group_name_H-M   'P 1'
#
loop_
_entity.id
_entity.type
_entity.pdbx_description
1 polymer ?
#
loop_
_entity_poly.entity_id
_entity_poly.type
_entity_poly.pdbx_seq_one_letter_code
_entity_poly.pdbx_strand_id
1 'polypeptide(L)'
;MKYLKMYEDFTGGNSIVFESALLLKLDNSVIEQIKSIYENTPESKSYFPLAPDKLHITLTSIKSCKDIKDKLRAELPTMSMPNVVLGQTTFAERPDKGKQSFVVAVENQSEILDFVNQIYESMGLTNPEPERYFHITIANNLENKKTPGLADPFGSIGDIKKEDFM
;
A
#
# COMPACT_ATOMS: atom_id res chain seq x y z
N MET A 1 -2.76 1.20 -17.25
CA MET A 1 -2.42 0.45 -16.04
C MET A 1 -2.71 -1.04 -16.22
N LYS A 2 -1.87 -1.90 -15.70
CA LYS A 2 -2.02 -3.34 -15.89
C LYS A 2 -2.15 -4.07 -14.57
N TYR A 3 -3.21 -4.81 -14.44
CA TYR A 3 -3.42 -5.70 -13.30
C TYR A 3 -3.03 -7.11 -13.68
N LEU A 4 -2.65 -7.87 -12.68
CA LEU A 4 -2.47 -9.30 -12.81
C LEU A 4 -3.71 -9.97 -12.23
N LYS A 5 -4.87 -9.58 -12.76
CA LYS A 5 -6.18 -9.93 -12.22
C LYS A 5 -6.50 -11.41 -12.22
N MET A 6 -6.02 -12.15 -13.20
CA MET A 6 -6.31 -13.57 -13.22
C MET A 6 -5.81 -14.25 -11.95
N TYR A 7 -4.69 -13.79 -11.41
CA TYR A 7 -4.17 -14.32 -10.16
C TYR A 7 -5.08 -13.98 -8.99
N GLU A 8 -5.49 -12.71 -8.92
CA GLU A 8 -6.41 -12.24 -7.90
C GLU A 8 -7.73 -13.02 -7.92
N ASP A 9 -8.30 -13.21 -9.10
CA ASP A 9 -9.57 -13.90 -9.25
C ASP A 9 -9.54 -15.34 -8.76
N PHE A 10 -8.40 -16.00 -8.88
CA PHE A 10 -8.25 -17.38 -8.44
C PHE A 10 -7.98 -17.50 -6.95
N THR A 11 -7.27 -16.56 -6.37
CA THR A 11 -6.88 -16.66 -4.97
C THR A 11 -7.85 -15.97 -4.03
N GLY A 12 -8.53 -14.94 -4.50
CA GLY A 12 -9.39 -14.11 -3.65
C GLY A 12 -8.63 -13.34 -2.58
N GLY A 13 -7.30 -13.40 -2.57
CA GLY A 13 -6.45 -12.78 -1.57
C GLY A 13 -5.79 -11.51 -2.07
N ASN A 14 -4.65 -11.15 -1.45
CA ASN A 14 -3.87 -10.00 -1.87
C ASN A 14 -3.33 -10.19 -3.28
N SER A 15 -3.17 -9.11 -4.01
CA SER A 15 -2.70 -9.16 -5.39
C SER A 15 -1.73 -8.03 -5.70
N ILE A 16 -0.89 -8.24 -6.72
CA ILE A 16 0.09 -7.25 -7.16
C ILE A 16 -0.48 -6.44 -8.32
N VAL A 17 -0.27 -5.13 -8.26
CA VAL A 17 -0.66 -4.20 -9.32
C VAL A 17 0.53 -3.33 -9.67
N PHE A 18 0.73 -3.13 -10.96
CA PHE A 18 1.80 -2.28 -11.45
C PHE A 18 1.18 -1.01 -12.05
N GLU A 19 1.14 0.05 -11.26
CA GLU A 19 0.63 1.34 -11.68
C GLU A 19 1.75 2.37 -11.72
N SER A 20 1.62 3.41 -10.90
CA SER A 20 2.68 4.40 -10.71
C SER A 20 3.79 3.88 -9.78
N ALA A 21 3.59 2.70 -9.20
CA ALA A 21 4.53 2.03 -8.31
C ALA A 21 4.16 0.55 -8.29
N LEU A 22 5.01 -0.28 -7.70
CA LEU A 22 4.67 -1.68 -7.46
C LEU A 22 3.85 -1.74 -6.17
N LEU A 23 2.60 -2.14 -6.27
CA LEU A 23 1.64 -2.11 -5.17
C LEU A 23 1.14 -3.51 -4.82
N LEU A 24 0.90 -3.74 -3.53
CA LEU A 24 0.17 -4.91 -3.07
C LEU A 24 -1.24 -4.46 -2.73
N LYS A 25 -2.22 -4.93 -3.49
CA LYS A 25 -3.63 -4.69 -3.20
C LYS A 25 -4.10 -5.65 -2.13
N LEU A 26 -5.03 -5.20 -1.30
CA LEU A 26 -5.44 -5.91 -0.11
C LEU A 26 -6.70 -6.75 -0.36
N ASP A 27 -6.79 -7.89 0.31
CA ASP A 27 -8.00 -8.71 0.23
C ASP A 27 -9.13 -8.11 1.08
N ASN A 28 -10.33 -8.65 0.94
CA ASN A 28 -11.50 -8.13 1.63
C ASN A 28 -11.40 -8.19 3.15
N SER A 29 -10.72 -9.21 3.67
CA SER A 29 -10.53 -9.36 5.12
C SER A 29 -9.74 -8.19 5.69
N VAL A 30 -8.64 -7.81 5.03
CA VAL A 30 -7.82 -6.68 5.47
C VAL A 30 -8.58 -5.37 5.29
N ILE A 31 -9.29 -5.21 4.18
CA ILE A 31 -10.10 -4.01 3.92
C ILE A 31 -11.14 -3.81 5.03
N GLU A 32 -11.82 -4.87 5.45
CA GLU A 32 -12.82 -4.78 6.52
C GLU A 32 -12.18 -4.37 7.85
N GLN A 33 -10.99 -4.88 8.15
CA GLN A 33 -10.25 -4.47 9.34
C GLN A 33 -9.92 -2.98 9.29
N ILE A 34 -9.51 -2.47 8.12
CA ILE A 34 -9.17 -1.07 7.94
C ILE A 34 -10.40 -0.19 8.12
N LYS A 35 -11.55 -0.59 7.58
CA LYS A 35 -12.81 0.14 7.77
C LYS A 35 -13.15 0.24 9.25
N SER A 36 -12.99 -0.85 9.99
CA SER A 36 -13.24 -0.88 11.43
C SER A 36 -12.31 0.06 12.17
N ILE A 37 -11.03 0.09 11.80
CA ILE A 37 -10.05 1.00 12.41
C ILE A 37 -10.48 2.45 12.20
N TYR A 38 -10.87 2.80 10.98
CA TYR A 38 -11.32 4.17 10.66
C TYR A 38 -12.55 4.55 11.49
N GLU A 39 -13.54 3.67 11.55
CA GLU A 39 -14.78 3.92 12.26
C GLU A 39 -14.58 4.05 13.78
N ASN A 40 -13.63 3.30 14.32
CA ASN A 40 -13.36 3.26 15.76
C ASN A 40 -12.31 4.27 16.24
N THR A 41 -11.81 5.12 15.34
CA THR A 41 -10.85 6.16 15.68
C THR A 41 -11.52 7.52 15.50
N PRO A 42 -12.03 8.15 16.59
CA PRO A 42 -12.77 9.43 16.46
C PRO A 42 -12.00 10.51 15.72
N GLU A 43 -10.69 10.61 15.93
CA GLU A 43 -9.85 11.63 15.33
C GLU A 43 -9.77 11.51 13.81
N SER A 44 -10.03 10.31 13.26
CA SER A 44 -9.99 10.09 11.82
C SER A 44 -11.18 10.71 11.09
N LYS A 45 -12.21 11.10 11.81
CA LYS A 45 -13.43 11.65 11.21
C LYS A 45 -13.22 12.98 10.50
N SER A 46 -12.15 13.70 10.81
CA SER A 46 -11.79 14.93 10.12
C SER A 46 -11.04 14.67 8.80
N TYR A 47 -10.76 13.41 8.52
CA TYR A 47 -10.05 12.98 7.30
C TYR A 47 -11.03 12.23 6.40
N PHE A 48 -10.79 12.30 5.08
CA PHE A 48 -11.59 11.57 4.11
C PHE A 48 -10.99 10.18 3.92
N PRO A 49 -11.80 9.10 3.99
CA PRO A 49 -11.26 7.74 3.81
C PRO A 49 -10.98 7.45 2.34
N LEU A 50 -9.95 6.65 2.10
CA LEU A 50 -9.70 6.14 0.76
C LEU A 50 -10.78 5.13 0.37
N ALA A 51 -11.13 5.11 -0.91
CA ALA A 51 -12.05 4.10 -1.44
C ALA A 51 -11.42 2.71 -1.24
N PRO A 52 -12.23 1.67 -0.95
CA PRO A 52 -11.68 0.34 -0.68
C PRO A 52 -10.74 -0.20 -1.78
N ASP A 53 -11.04 0.09 -3.04
CA ASP A 53 -10.21 -0.34 -4.16
C ASP A 53 -8.91 0.45 -4.30
N LYS A 54 -8.72 1.48 -3.49
CA LYS A 54 -7.49 2.28 -3.48
C LYS A 54 -6.55 1.93 -2.32
N LEU A 55 -7.00 1.10 -1.38
CA LEU A 55 -6.17 0.68 -0.25
C LEU A 55 -5.08 -0.27 -0.73
N HIS A 56 -3.84 0.01 -0.34
CA HIS A 56 -2.69 -0.77 -0.81
C HIS A 56 -1.46 -0.57 0.07
N ILE A 57 -0.48 -1.46 -0.12
CA ILE A 57 0.86 -1.26 0.39
C ILE A 57 1.75 -0.94 -0.82
N THR A 58 2.51 0.14 -0.76
CA THR A 58 3.52 0.43 -1.78
C THR A 58 4.74 -0.44 -1.49
N LEU A 59 5.07 -1.34 -2.41
CA LEU A 59 6.21 -2.25 -2.27
C LEU A 59 7.51 -1.59 -2.73
N THR A 60 7.49 -0.95 -3.90
CA THR A 60 8.60 -0.12 -4.36
C THR A 60 8.05 1.05 -5.17
N SER A 61 8.77 2.18 -5.16
CA SER A 61 8.37 3.38 -5.89
C SER A 61 8.49 3.18 -7.40
N ILE A 62 7.83 4.02 -8.17
CA ILE A 62 7.88 3.94 -9.64
C ILE A 62 9.30 4.02 -10.16
N LYS A 63 10.12 4.87 -9.56
CA LYS A 63 11.51 5.05 -9.97
C LYS A 63 12.30 3.75 -9.83
N SER A 64 12.03 2.99 -8.76
CA SER A 64 12.75 1.77 -8.46
C SER A 64 12.22 0.55 -9.20
N CYS A 65 10.97 0.58 -9.65
CA CYS A 65 10.36 -0.59 -10.26
C CYS A 65 10.32 -0.56 -11.79
N LYS A 66 10.76 0.55 -12.39
CA LYS A 66 10.69 0.74 -13.84
C LYS A 66 11.34 -0.40 -14.63
N ASP A 67 12.49 -0.87 -14.18
CA ASP A 67 13.30 -1.86 -14.91
C ASP A 67 12.75 -3.27 -14.84
N ILE A 68 11.83 -3.54 -13.92
CA ILE A 68 11.32 -4.90 -13.70
C ILE A 68 9.92 -5.11 -14.25
N LYS A 69 9.29 -4.06 -14.73
CA LYS A 69 7.87 -4.08 -15.11
C LYS A 69 7.49 -5.23 -16.04
N ASP A 70 8.25 -5.42 -17.11
CA ASP A 70 7.93 -6.42 -18.10
C ASP A 70 8.29 -7.85 -17.64
N LYS A 71 9.37 -7.96 -16.90
CA LYS A 71 9.80 -9.25 -16.35
C LYS A 71 8.84 -9.74 -15.27
N LEU A 72 8.34 -8.83 -14.46
CA LEU A 72 7.44 -9.17 -13.35
C LEU A 72 6.19 -9.90 -13.84
N ARG A 73 5.63 -9.47 -14.95
CA ARG A 73 4.41 -10.07 -15.49
C ARG A 73 4.54 -11.56 -15.79
N ALA A 74 5.72 -11.99 -16.17
CA ALA A 74 5.96 -13.38 -16.51
C ALA A 74 6.15 -14.25 -15.26
N GLU A 75 6.77 -13.70 -14.23
CA GLU A 75 7.17 -14.46 -13.03
C GLU A 75 6.14 -14.47 -11.91
N LEU A 76 5.32 -13.43 -11.83
CA LEU A 76 4.44 -13.24 -10.68
C LEU A 76 3.48 -14.41 -10.40
N PRO A 77 2.87 -15.06 -11.43
CA PRO A 77 1.92 -16.14 -11.15
C PRO A 77 2.48 -17.32 -10.37
N THR A 78 3.80 -17.45 -10.30
CA THR A 78 4.43 -18.55 -9.58
C THR A 78 4.74 -18.24 -8.13
N MET A 79 4.47 -17.01 -7.69
CA MET A 79 4.82 -16.54 -6.35
C MET A 79 3.63 -16.60 -5.39
N SER A 80 3.90 -16.97 -4.15
CA SER A 80 2.89 -16.92 -3.09
C SER A 80 2.73 -15.49 -2.59
N MET A 81 1.49 -15.02 -2.46
CA MET A 81 1.23 -13.69 -1.90
C MET A 81 1.45 -13.72 -0.40
N PRO A 82 2.04 -12.65 0.18
CA PRO A 82 2.24 -12.59 1.62
C PRO A 82 0.93 -12.27 2.34
N ASN A 83 0.86 -12.64 3.61
CA ASN A 83 -0.19 -12.17 4.49
C ASN A 83 0.10 -10.72 4.89
N VAL A 84 -0.94 -10.00 5.28
CA VAL A 84 -0.81 -8.64 5.80
C VAL A 84 -1.40 -8.60 7.20
N VAL A 85 -0.55 -8.25 8.17
CA VAL A 85 -0.96 -8.08 9.56
C VAL A 85 -0.88 -6.60 9.90
N LEU A 86 -1.99 -6.03 10.37
CA LEU A 86 -2.06 -4.61 10.68
C LEU A 86 -1.48 -4.32 12.06
N GLY A 87 -0.67 -3.29 12.14
CA GLY A 87 0.00 -2.88 13.36
C GLY A 87 -0.52 -1.56 13.91
N GLN A 88 0.39 -0.73 14.38
CA GLN A 88 0.10 0.54 15.01
C GLN A 88 -0.40 1.58 14.00
N THR A 89 -1.30 2.46 14.44
CA THR A 89 -1.77 3.58 13.63
C THR A 89 -1.12 4.88 14.07
N THR A 90 -1.09 5.87 13.17
CA THR A 90 -0.65 7.21 13.50
C THR A 90 -1.25 8.22 12.54
N PHE A 91 -1.23 9.48 12.94
CA PHE A 91 -1.58 10.62 12.09
C PHE A 91 -0.28 11.30 11.70
N ALA A 92 0.06 11.25 10.44
CA ALA A 92 1.31 11.80 9.92
C ALA A 92 1.04 13.05 9.10
N GLU A 93 1.96 14.02 9.19
CA GLU A 93 1.82 15.29 8.52
C GLU A 93 3.06 15.63 7.70
N ARG A 94 2.83 16.33 6.60
CA ARG A 94 3.90 16.94 5.80
C ARG A 94 3.46 18.38 5.54
N PRO A 95 3.72 19.30 6.50
CA PRO A 95 3.23 20.68 6.41
C PRO A 95 3.69 21.43 5.17
N ASP A 96 4.91 21.16 4.71
CA ASP A 96 5.45 21.74 3.49
C ASP A 96 4.63 21.42 2.24
N LYS A 97 3.88 20.32 2.27
CA LYS A 97 3.04 19.87 1.17
C LYS A 97 1.55 20.04 1.44
N GLY A 98 1.19 20.52 2.63
CA GLY A 98 -0.20 20.64 3.05
C GLY A 98 -0.93 19.33 3.17
N LYS A 99 -0.21 18.22 3.40
CA LYS A 99 -0.77 16.88 3.43
C LYS A 99 -0.74 16.27 4.83
N GLN A 100 -1.84 15.62 5.19
CA GLN A 100 -1.98 14.91 6.46
C GLN A 100 -2.67 13.58 6.15
N SER A 101 -2.19 12.51 6.75
CA SER A 101 -2.75 11.18 6.51
C SER A 101 -2.89 10.39 7.81
N PHE A 102 -3.95 9.58 7.86
CA PHE A 102 -4.13 8.56 8.88
C PHE A 102 -3.64 7.26 8.30
N VAL A 103 -2.64 6.65 8.91
CA VAL A 103 -1.95 5.49 8.36
C VAL A 103 -1.85 4.38 9.40
N VAL A 104 -1.78 3.13 8.91
CA VAL A 104 -1.51 1.97 9.75
C VAL A 104 -0.24 1.29 9.27
N ALA A 105 0.64 0.95 10.21
CA ALA A 105 1.86 0.20 9.88
C ALA A 105 1.51 -1.25 9.60
N VAL A 106 2.30 -1.87 8.74
CA VAL A 106 2.25 -3.32 8.55
C VAL A 106 3.07 -3.94 9.67
N GLU A 107 2.47 -4.83 10.46
CA GLU A 107 3.16 -5.46 11.59
C GLU A 107 4.26 -6.41 11.12
N ASN A 108 3.98 -7.22 10.11
CA ASN A 108 4.90 -8.21 9.58
C ASN A 108 5.83 -7.65 8.51
N GLN A 109 6.58 -6.61 8.86
CA GLN A 109 7.50 -5.92 7.95
C GLN A 109 8.47 -6.87 7.24
N SER A 110 9.08 -7.79 7.99
CA SER A 110 10.08 -8.71 7.42
C SER A 110 9.48 -9.63 6.37
N GLU A 111 8.27 -10.10 6.58
CA GLU A 111 7.59 -10.98 5.62
C GLU A 111 7.33 -10.25 4.31
N ILE A 112 6.88 -9.00 4.39
CA ILE A 112 6.64 -8.18 3.20
C ILE A 112 7.96 -7.88 2.49
N LEU A 113 9.00 -7.54 3.26
CA LEU A 113 10.32 -7.27 2.68
C LEU A 113 10.88 -8.51 1.97
N ASP A 114 10.74 -9.68 2.59
CA ASP A 114 11.20 -10.94 1.98
C ASP A 114 10.48 -11.19 0.66
N PHE A 115 9.18 -10.89 0.62
CA PHE A 115 8.40 -11.02 -0.60
C PHE A 115 8.93 -10.10 -1.71
N VAL A 116 9.21 -8.83 -1.37
CA VAL A 116 9.77 -7.88 -2.35
C VAL A 116 11.13 -8.36 -2.83
N ASN A 117 11.98 -8.82 -1.91
CA ASN A 117 13.30 -9.36 -2.27
C ASN A 117 13.18 -10.54 -3.23
N GLN A 118 12.23 -11.44 -3.00
CA GLN A 118 11.98 -12.59 -3.88
C GLN A 118 11.57 -12.14 -5.28
N ILE A 119 10.75 -11.10 -5.39
CA ILE A 119 10.36 -10.55 -6.69
C ILE A 119 11.60 -10.13 -7.47
N TYR A 120 12.48 -9.35 -6.85
CA TYR A 120 13.67 -8.86 -7.53
C TYR A 120 14.67 -9.98 -7.82
N GLU A 121 14.89 -10.88 -6.86
CA GLU A 121 15.83 -12.00 -7.03
C GLU A 121 15.41 -12.95 -8.12
N SER A 122 14.11 -13.20 -8.29
CA SER A 122 13.61 -14.07 -9.35
C SER A 122 13.98 -13.57 -10.75
N MET A 123 14.31 -12.29 -10.85
CA MET A 123 14.70 -11.64 -12.11
C MET A 123 16.19 -11.34 -12.18
N GLY A 124 16.97 -11.86 -11.24
CA GLY A 124 18.39 -11.59 -11.17
C GLY A 124 18.73 -10.17 -10.75
N LEU A 125 17.83 -9.51 -10.04
CA LEU A 125 18.00 -8.13 -9.61
C LEU A 125 18.04 -8.03 -8.08
N THR A 126 18.49 -6.88 -7.59
CA THR A 126 18.53 -6.58 -6.16
C THR A 126 17.45 -5.55 -5.82
N ASN A 127 16.74 -5.75 -4.71
CA ASN A 127 15.75 -4.78 -4.24
C ASN A 127 16.42 -3.41 -4.03
N PRO A 128 15.98 -2.36 -4.75
CA PRO A 128 16.59 -1.03 -4.63
C PRO A 128 16.15 -0.25 -3.39
N GLU A 129 15.13 -0.74 -2.68
CA GLU A 129 14.59 -0.07 -1.49
C GLU A 129 14.54 -1.04 -0.30
N PRO A 130 15.69 -1.58 0.14
CA PRO A 130 15.71 -2.61 1.19
C PRO A 130 15.31 -2.10 2.56
N GLU A 131 15.27 -0.79 2.75
CA GLU A 131 14.91 -0.16 4.03
C GLU A 131 13.53 0.46 4.04
N ARG A 132 12.71 0.22 3.00
CA ARG A 132 11.37 0.77 2.95
C ARG A 132 10.53 0.26 4.12
N TYR A 133 9.83 1.19 4.78
CA TYR A 133 8.90 0.85 5.85
C TYR A 133 7.50 0.75 5.26
N PHE A 134 6.84 -0.39 5.42
CA PHE A 134 5.55 -0.65 4.78
C PHE A 134 4.40 -0.15 5.65
N HIS A 135 3.44 0.50 5.00
CA HIS A 135 2.26 1.03 5.64
C HIS A 135 1.08 1.04 4.66
N ILE A 136 -0.11 1.29 5.21
CA ILE A 136 -1.31 1.49 4.41
C ILE A 136 -1.88 2.85 4.80
N THR A 137 -2.14 3.71 3.81
CA THR A 137 -2.85 4.97 4.06
C THR A 137 -4.34 4.67 4.09
N ILE A 138 -4.99 5.03 5.19
CA ILE A 138 -6.42 4.80 5.42
C ILE A 138 -7.24 5.99 4.97
N ALA A 139 -6.78 7.19 5.30
CA ALA A 139 -7.51 8.44 5.06
C ALA A 139 -6.52 9.58 4.90
N ASN A 140 -6.95 10.66 4.26
CA ASN A 140 -6.13 11.87 4.19
C ASN A 140 -7.02 13.12 4.21
N ASN A 141 -6.40 14.29 4.29
CA ASN A 141 -7.12 15.55 4.47
C ASN A 141 -7.64 16.18 3.17
N LEU A 142 -7.33 15.58 2.02
CA LEU A 142 -7.77 16.11 0.73
C LEU A 142 -8.90 15.27 0.16
N GLU A 143 -10.00 15.95 -0.16
CA GLU A 143 -11.18 15.30 -0.70
C GLU A 143 -11.07 15.08 -2.20
N ASN A 144 -11.59 13.95 -2.68
CA ASN A 144 -11.67 13.64 -4.10
C ASN A 144 -12.77 14.48 -4.74
N LYS A 145 -12.42 15.28 -5.72
CA LYS A 145 -13.37 16.18 -6.38
C LYS A 145 -14.46 15.45 -7.17
N LYS A 146 -14.16 14.24 -7.63
CA LYS A 146 -15.11 13.43 -8.40
C LYS A 146 -15.97 12.53 -7.54
N THR A 147 -15.54 12.26 -6.31
CA THR A 147 -16.24 11.37 -5.40
C THR A 147 -16.31 12.01 -4.02
N PRO A 148 -17.31 12.89 -3.79
CA PRO A 148 -17.44 13.57 -2.49
C PRO A 148 -17.50 12.58 -1.33
N GLY A 149 -16.84 12.92 -0.23
CA GLY A 149 -16.78 12.08 0.96
C GLY A 149 -15.64 11.10 0.99
N LEU A 150 -14.93 10.92 -0.13
CA LEU A 150 -13.76 10.05 -0.20
C LEU A 150 -12.49 10.88 -0.39
N ALA A 151 -11.35 10.29 -0.01
CA ALA A 151 -10.05 10.94 -0.14
C ALA A 151 -9.58 10.99 -1.59
N ASP A 152 -8.85 12.04 -1.91
CA ASP A 152 -8.07 12.09 -3.14
C ASP A 152 -6.92 11.07 -2.99
N PRO A 153 -6.83 10.06 -3.84
CA PRO A 153 -5.80 9.03 -3.71
C PRO A 153 -4.37 9.58 -3.86
N PHE A 154 -4.21 10.74 -4.49
CA PHE A 154 -2.92 11.40 -4.62
C PHE A 154 -2.66 12.42 -3.52
N GLY A 155 -3.59 12.57 -2.58
CA GLY A 155 -3.48 13.48 -1.47
C GLY A 155 -2.75 12.93 -0.25
N SER A 156 -2.28 11.70 -0.31
CA SER A 156 -1.56 11.08 0.80
C SER A 156 -0.14 11.63 0.93
N ILE A 157 0.42 11.50 2.12
CA ILE A 157 1.71 12.09 2.45
C ILE A 157 2.91 11.45 1.76
N GLY A 158 2.73 10.30 1.15
CA GLY A 158 3.83 9.58 0.48
C GLY A 158 4.58 8.67 1.44
N ASP A 159 5.91 8.75 1.44
CA ASP A 159 6.72 7.85 2.25
C ASP A 159 6.51 8.02 3.74
N ILE A 160 6.40 6.89 4.42
CA ILE A 160 6.28 6.80 5.88
C ILE A 160 7.54 6.16 6.42
N LYS A 161 7.99 6.63 7.58
CA LYS A 161 9.13 6.06 8.29
C LYS A 161 8.69 5.53 9.64
N LYS A 162 9.47 4.62 10.18
CA LYS A 162 9.19 4.06 11.51
C LYS A 162 9.03 5.16 12.55
N GLU A 163 9.81 6.23 12.44
CA GLU A 163 9.78 7.37 13.36
C GLU A 163 8.43 8.08 13.38
N ASP A 164 7.66 8.01 12.30
CA ASP A 164 6.33 8.64 12.24
C ASP A 164 5.36 8.01 13.25
N PHE A 165 5.64 6.82 13.74
CA PHE A 165 4.81 6.10 14.72
C PHE A 165 5.30 6.23 16.15
N MET A 166 6.34 6.99 16.39
CA MET A 166 6.96 7.11 17.72
C MET A 166 6.51 8.38 18.45
#